data_252ad124a3f0ce5d2b84ef9f058afabb
#
_entry.id   252ad124a3f0ce5d2b84ef9f058afabb
#
_cell.length_a   1.000
_cell.length_b   1.000
_cell.length_c   1.000
_cell.angle_alpha   90.00
_cell.angle_beta   90.00
_cell.angle_gamma   90.00
#
_symmetry.space_group_name_H-M   'P 1'
#
loop_
_entity.id
_entity.type
_entity.pdbx_description
1 polymer ?
#
loop_
_entity_poly.entity_id
_entity_poly.type
_entity_poly.pdbx_seq_one_letter_code
_entity_poly.pdbx_strand_id
1 'polypeptide(L)'
;SLGQEPEGHKLFAGDNRTPEGQYTLDWRNPESDYYRSIHISYPNSEDRRKARAWGQDPGGNIMIHGLPNDADKWNFAFEGLDWTDGCIAVNNRAMDEIWRRVTVGTPIEIRP
;
A
#
# COMPACT_ATOMS: atom_id res chain seq x y z
N SER A 1 -2.53 0.05 -8.90
CA SER A 1 -1.52 -1.02 -8.93
C SER A 1 -1.27 -1.56 -7.55
N LEU A 2 -0.95 -2.83 -7.48
CA LEU A 2 -0.64 -3.56 -6.25
C LEU A 2 0.83 -3.96 -6.24
N GLY A 3 1.22 -4.82 -5.31
CA GLY A 3 2.54 -5.44 -5.31
C GLY A 3 2.74 -6.31 -6.55
N GLN A 4 3.98 -6.59 -6.88
CA GLN A 4 4.34 -7.38 -8.07
C GLN A 4 3.79 -8.81 -8.01
N GLU A 5 3.51 -9.30 -6.81
CA GLU A 5 2.78 -10.56 -6.58
C GLU A 5 1.40 -10.21 -6.02
N PRO A 6 0.42 -9.84 -6.87
CA PRO A 6 -0.83 -9.24 -6.40
C PRO A 6 -1.80 -10.22 -5.75
N GLU A 7 -1.64 -11.52 -5.98
CA GLU A 7 -2.52 -12.54 -5.40
C GLU A 7 -1.90 -13.09 -4.12
N GLY A 8 -2.74 -13.22 -3.09
CA GLY A 8 -2.33 -13.74 -1.80
C GLY A 8 -1.93 -12.65 -0.82
N HIS A 9 -2.12 -12.95 0.45
CA HIS A 9 -1.81 -12.04 1.54
C HIS A 9 -0.31 -11.89 1.76
N LYS A 10 0.12 -10.65 2.04
CA LYS A 10 1.51 -10.38 2.43
C LYS A 10 1.87 -11.10 3.73
N LEU A 11 3.02 -11.78 3.72
CA LEU A 11 3.51 -12.54 4.87
C LEU A 11 4.79 -11.97 5.47
N PHE A 12 5.71 -11.47 4.64
CA PHE A 12 6.99 -10.95 5.12
C PHE A 12 7.60 -9.95 4.15
N ALA A 13 8.59 -9.22 4.65
CA ALA A 13 9.30 -8.21 3.86
C ALA A 13 9.91 -8.83 2.61
N GLY A 14 9.77 -8.15 1.48
CA GLY A 14 10.37 -8.56 0.22
C GLY A 14 9.56 -9.57 -0.59
N ASP A 15 8.38 -9.99 -0.12
CA ASP A 15 7.55 -10.94 -0.86
C ASP A 15 6.75 -10.31 -2.02
N ASN A 16 6.83 -8.99 -2.17
CA ASN A 16 6.15 -8.22 -3.22
C ASN A 16 4.63 -8.39 -3.23
N ARG A 17 4.05 -8.73 -2.10
CA ARG A 17 2.61 -8.91 -1.92
C ARG A 17 2.00 -7.74 -1.19
N THR A 18 0.75 -7.44 -1.51
CA THR A 18 -0.08 -6.49 -0.78
C THR A 18 -0.83 -7.25 0.31
N PRO A 19 -0.96 -6.69 1.53
CA PRO A 19 -1.76 -7.32 2.57
C PRO A 19 -3.21 -7.49 2.14
N GLU A 20 -3.86 -8.55 2.59
CA GLU A 20 -5.29 -8.78 2.40
C GLU A 20 -5.97 -8.89 3.76
N GLY A 21 -7.18 -8.37 3.88
CA GLY A 21 -7.92 -8.37 5.11
C GLY A 21 -8.33 -6.99 5.56
N GLN A 22 -8.60 -6.84 6.86
CA GLN A 22 -9.07 -5.58 7.41
C GLN A 22 -7.98 -4.86 8.17
N TYR A 23 -7.79 -3.59 7.82
CA TYR A 23 -6.80 -2.70 8.42
C TYR A 23 -7.43 -1.31 8.61
N THR A 24 -6.66 -0.36 9.09
CA THR A 24 -7.07 1.04 9.16
C THR A 24 -6.07 1.93 8.44
N LEU A 25 -6.55 3.07 7.97
CA LEU A 25 -5.72 4.13 7.43
C LEU A 25 -5.31 5.01 8.61
N ASP A 26 -4.07 4.86 9.09
CA ASP A 26 -3.71 5.36 10.42
C ASP A 26 -2.90 6.65 10.42
N TRP A 27 -2.27 7.06 9.31
CA TRP A 27 -1.65 8.37 9.20
C TRP A 27 -1.43 8.78 7.74
N ARG A 28 -1.16 10.06 7.51
CA ARG A 28 -1.11 10.69 6.19
C ARG A 28 0.22 11.39 6.00
N ASN A 29 0.75 11.35 4.78
CA ASN A 29 1.93 12.10 4.37
C ASN A 29 1.64 12.94 3.13
N PRO A 30 1.52 14.28 3.25
CA PRO A 30 1.27 15.15 2.09
C PRO A 30 2.51 15.40 1.22
N GLU A 31 3.70 15.02 1.70
CA GLU A 31 4.98 15.27 1.02
C GLU A 31 5.68 13.96 0.66
N SER A 32 4.89 12.98 0.21
CA SER A 32 5.40 11.69 -0.22
C SER A 32 6.20 11.81 -1.52
N ASP A 33 7.20 10.94 -1.69
CA ASP A 33 7.90 10.77 -2.97
C ASP A 33 6.96 10.27 -4.08
N TYR A 34 5.78 9.83 -3.71
CA TYR A 34 4.73 9.31 -4.57
C TYR A 34 3.47 10.19 -4.48
N TYR A 35 3.65 11.49 -4.56
CA TYR A 35 2.63 12.52 -4.51
C TYR A 35 2.04 12.70 -3.11
N ARG A 36 1.09 11.88 -2.73
CA ARG A 36 0.51 11.82 -1.37
C ARG A 36 0.38 10.38 -0.97
N SER A 37 0.51 10.10 0.30
CA SER A 37 0.36 8.73 0.79
C SER A 37 -0.44 8.68 2.08
N ILE A 38 -1.16 7.56 2.26
CA ILE A 38 -1.90 7.25 3.48
C ILE A 38 -1.44 5.87 3.93
N HIS A 39 -0.98 5.78 5.16
CA HIS A 39 -0.45 4.54 5.72
C HIS A 39 -1.58 3.57 6.06
N ILE A 40 -1.36 2.30 5.73
CA ILE A 40 -2.21 1.19 6.10
C ILE A 40 -1.59 0.50 7.31
N SER A 41 -2.39 0.13 8.30
CA SER A 41 -1.94 -0.38 9.60
C SER A 41 -1.40 -1.82 9.57
N TYR A 42 -0.79 -2.22 8.48
CA TYR A 42 -0.04 -3.48 8.39
C TYR A 42 1.40 -3.26 8.89
N PRO A 43 2.02 -4.16 9.63
CA PRO A 43 1.46 -5.40 10.14
C PRO A 43 0.63 -5.19 11.41
N ASN A 44 -0.44 -5.98 11.56
CA ASN A 44 -1.13 -6.09 12.83
C ASN A 44 -0.47 -7.18 13.69
N SER A 45 -1.00 -7.43 14.90
CA SER A 45 -0.38 -8.42 15.80
C SER A 45 -0.41 -9.84 15.23
N GLU A 46 -1.44 -10.21 14.49
CA GLU A 46 -1.52 -11.51 13.83
C GLU A 46 -0.48 -11.64 12.72
N ASP A 47 -0.29 -10.60 11.93
CA ASP A 47 0.73 -10.57 10.88
C ASP A 47 2.13 -10.74 11.47
N ARG A 48 2.40 -10.05 12.58
CA ARG A 48 3.70 -10.15 13.28
C ARG A 48 3.92 -11.54 13.83
N ARG A 49 2.89 -12.14 14.40
CA ARG A 49 2.96 -13.50 14.96
C ARG A 49 3.29 -14.52 13.88
N LYS A 50 2.63 -14.44 12.74
CA LYS A 50 2.85 -15.36 11.61
C LYS A 50 4.27 -15.22 11.05
N ALA A 51 4.74 -14.00 10.85
CA ALA A 51 6.08 -13.75 10.34
C ALA A 51 7.14 -14.26 11.32
N ARG A 52 6.94 -14.05 12.61
CA ARG A 52 7.84 -14.54 13.66
C ARG A 52 7.94 -16.07 13.66
N ALA A 53 6.81 -16.74 13.47
CA ALA A 53 6.76 -18.20 13.39
C ALA A 53 7.60 -18.76 12.24
N TRP A 54 7.77 -17.97 11.17
CA TRP A 54 8.61 -18.31 10.02
C TRP A 54 10.05 -17.76 10.15
N GLY A 55 10.37 -17.09 11.28
CA GLY A 55 11.69 -16.47 11.46
C GLY A 55 11.91 -15.27 10.53
N GLN A 56 10.87 -14.60 10.10
CA GLN A 56 10.92 -13.52 9.12
C GLN A 56 10.39 -12.20 9.69
N ASP A 57 10.82 -11.09 9.09
CA ASP A 57 10.27 -9.76 9.35
C ASP A 57 8.98 -9.61 8.51
N PRO A 58 7.87 -9.17 9.10
CA PRO A 58 6.63 -8.96 8.33
C PRO A 58 6.73 -7.84 7.30
N GLY A 59 7.69 -6.92 7.45
CA GLY A 59 7.78 -5.71 6.66
C GLY A 59 6.86 -4.61 7.20
N GLY A 60 6.65 -3.58 6.41
CA GLY A 60 5.84 -2.44 6.79
C GLY A 60 5.82 -1.41 5.68
N ASN A 61 5.51 -0.15 6.04
CA ASN A 61 5.42 0.96 5.09
C ASN A 61 4.47 0.66 3.92
N ILE A 62 3.38 -0.02 4.22
CA ILE A 62 2.33 -0.30 3.23
C ILE A 62 1.42 0.92 3.19
N MET A 63 1.30 1.51 2.01
CA MET A 63 0.57 2.75 1.82
C MET A 63 -0.30 2.70 0.58
N ILE A 64 -1.36 3.53 0.58
CA ILE A 64 -2.01 3.96 -0.65
C ILE A 64 -1.28 5.23 -1.07
N HIS A 65 -0.79 5.29 -2.30
CA HIS A 65 -0.04 6.44 -2.77
C HIS A 65 -0.30 6.73 -4.25
N GLY A 66 0.09 7.92 -4.67
CA GLY A 66 0.03 8.30 -6.08
C GLY A 66 1.22 7.75 -6.87
N LEU A 67 1.46 8.32 -8.02
CA LEU A 67 2.57 7.94 -8.88
C LEU A 67 3.86 8.62 -8.42
N PRO A 68 5.04 8.09 -8.78
CA PRO A 68 6.30 8.77 -8.49
C PRO A 68 6.30 10.21 -9.00
N ASN A 69 6.90 11.13 -8.25
CA ASN A 69 6.84 12.56 -8.56
C ASN A 69 7.46 12.92 -9.93
N ASP A 70 8.32 12.08 -10.46
CA ASP A 70 8.96 12.26 -11.77
C ASP A 70 8.33 11.40 -12.88
N ALA A 71 7.15 10.85 -12.64
CA ALA A 71 6.53 9.88 -13.54
C ALA A 71 5.55 10.49 -14.55
N ASP A 72 5.39 11.80 -14.62
CA ASP A 72 4.39 12.44 -15.47
C ASP A 72 4.44 11.98 -16.93
N LYS A 73 5.62 11.87 -17.48
CA LYS A 73 5.83 11.42 -18.86
C LYS A 73 5.68 9.91 -19.04
N TRP A 74 5.60 9.16 -17.94
CA TRP A 74 5.49 7.71 -17.91
C TRP A 74 4.17 7.22 -17.33
N ASN A 75 3.21 8.12 -17.13
CA ASN A 75 1.96 7.82 -16.45
C ASN A 75 1.25 6.58 -17.03
N PHE A 76 1.19 6.49 -18.34
CA PHE A 76 0.53 5.37 -19.02
C PHE A 76 1.19 4.03 -18.72
N ALA A 77 2.50 4.03 -18.43
CA ALA A 77 3.24 2.80 -18.15
C ALA A 77 2.97 2.26 -16.76
N PHE A 78 2.55 3.12 -15.82
CA PHE A 78 2.28 2.71 -14.44
C PHE A 78 0.84 2.27 -14.20
N GLU A 79 -0.12 2.81 -14.94
CA GLU A 79 -1.54 2.61 -14.64
C GLU A 79 -2.02 1.17 -14.82
N GLY A 80 -1.46 0.41 -15.73
CA GLY A 80 -1.92 -0.93 -16.05
C GLY A 80 -1.08 -2.05 -15.43
N LEU A 81 -0.07 -1.74 -14.63
CA LEU A 81 0.88 -2.72 -14.14
C LEU A 81 0.91 -2.76 -12.61
N ASP A 82 1.07 -3.96 -12.06
CA ASP A 82 1.33 -4.15 -10.64
C ASP A 82 2.85 -4.04 -10.42
N TRP A 83 3.29 -2.87 -9.97
CA TRP A 83 4.72 -2.52 -9.95
C TRP A 83 5.27 -2.22 -8.57
N THR A 84 4.44 -2.23 -7.53
CA THR A 84 4.89 -1.88 -6.18
C THR A 84 5.52 -3.06 -5.46
N ASP A 85 6.15 -2.78 -4.33
CA ASP A 85 6.68 -3.80 -3.42
C ASP A 85 5.67 -4.23 -2.36
N GLY A 86 4.40 -3.89 -2.55
CA GLY A 86 3.30 -4.24 -1.64
C GLY A 86 2.30 -3.11 -1.42
N CYS A 87 2.67 -1.87 -1.70
CA CYS A 87 1.76 -0.72 -1.59
C CYS A 87 0.65 -0.76 -2.66
N ILE A 88 -0.39 0.02 -2.43
CA ILE A 88 -1.48 0.21 -3.38
C ILE A 88 -1.24 1.55 -4.08
N ALA A 89 -0.94 1.52 -5.37
CA ALA A 89 -0.71 2.72 -6.16
C ALA A 89 -1.95 3.05 -6.99
N VAL A 90 -2.33 4.32 -6.98
CA VAL A 90 -3.42 4.87 -7.78
C VAL A 90 -2.90 6.08 -8.55
N ASN A 91 -3.64 6.54 -9.57
CA ASN A 91 -3.22 7.77 -10.23
C ASN A 91 -3.42 8.97 -9.28
N ASN A 92 -2.77 10.09 -9.58
CA ASN A 92 -2.80 11.25 -8.68
C ASN A 92 -4.19 11.83 -8.51
N ARG A 93 -5.03 11.75 -9.53
CA ARG A 93 -6.41 12.21 -9.45
C ARG A 93 -7.23 11.37 -8.47
N ALA A 94 -7.08 10.05 -8.53
CA ALA A 94 -7.74 9.16 -7.59
C ALA A 94 -7.18 9.37 -6.17
N MET A 95 -5.89 9.63 -6.04
CA MET A 95 -5.27 9.92 -4.74
C MET A 95 -5.85 11.19 -4.12
N ASP A 96 -6.07 12.24 -4.89
CA ASP A 96 -6.71 13.47 -4.42
C ASP A 96 -8.14 13.20 -3.91
N GLU A 97 -8.88 12.38 -4.63
CA GLU A 97 -10.24 11.99 -4.24
C GLU A 97 -10.26 11.23 -2.92
N ILE A 98 -9.38 10.25 -2.77
CA ILE A 98 -9.23 9.49 -1.53
C ILE A 98 -8.82 10.43 -0.39
N TRP A 99 -7.85 11.31 -0.64
CA TRP A 99 -7.34 12.25 0.34
C TRP A 99 -8.44 13.14 0.93
N ARG A 100 -9.37 13.59 0.08
CA ARG A 100 -10.49 14.45 0.51
C ARG A 100 -11.54 13.68 1.29
N ARG A 101 -11.77 12.42 0.96
CA ARG A 101 -12.94 11.67 1.44
C ARG A 101 -12.67 10.82 2.66
N VAL A 102 -11.41 10.46 2.93
CA VAL A 102 -11.08 9.62 4.07
C VAL A 102 -10.33 10.40 5.13
N THR A 103 -10.54 10.01 6.39
CA THR A 103 -9.84 10.60 7.53
C THR A 103 -8.97 9.53 8.18
N VAL A 104 -8.02 9.97 9.00
CA VAL A 104 -7.21 9.04 9.82
C VAL A 104 -8.15 8.22 10.71
N GLY A 105 -7.92 6.91 10.73
CA GLY A 105 -8.78 5.96 11.44
C GLY A 105 -9.84 5.29 10.59
N THR A 106 -9.97 5.68 9.31
CA THR A 106 -10.91 5.04 8.38
C THR A 106 -10.54 3.56 8.18
N PRO A 107 -11.48 2.63 8.34
CA PRO A 107 -11.20 1.23 8.05
C PRO A 107 -11.06 0.98 6.55
N ILE A 108 -10.23 0.01 6.21
CA ILE A 108 -10.03 -0.44 4.84
C ILE A 108 -10.07 -1.96 4.80
N GLU A 109 -10.75 -2.50 3.82
CA GLU A 109 -10.72 -3.93 3.53
C GLU A 109 -10.02 -4.15 2.20
N ILE A 110 -8.99 -4.99 2.21
CA ILE A 110 -8.21 -5.32 1.01
C ILE A 110 -8.57 -6.73 0.62
N ARG A 111 -9.11 -6.89 -0.56
CA ARG A 111 -9.55 -8.17 -1.09
C ARG A 111 -8.70 -8.58 -2.29
N PRO A 112 -8.56 -9.90 -2.52
CA PRO A 112 -7.87 -10.40 -3.70
C PRO A 112 -8.58 -10.01 -5.00
#